data_028c764b966f28aacac58e4a3806f110
#
_entry.id   028c764b966f28aacac58e4a3806f110
#
_cell.length_a   1.000
_cell.length_b   1.000
_cell.length_c   1.000
_cell.angle_alpha   90.00
_cell.angle_beta   90.00
_cell.angle_gamma   90.00
#
_symmetry.space_group_name_H-M   'P 1'
#
loop_
_entity.id
_entity.type
_entity.pdbx_description
1 polymer ?
#
loop_
_entity_poly.entity_id
_entity_poly.type
_entity_poly.pdbx_seq_one_letter_code
_entity_poly.pdbx_strand_id
1 'polypeptide(L)'
;MKIKTVAVLGAGAVGSYVIWGLSRRKDIRLGVLAEGKRAEKLKKGCTINDEVYYPEVWTPQEAKGIELLIVSLKYGALPGAMDSIRQVTGENTTVMSLMNGVDSEKLISDEIGASHVIYSVIKVASHKEENGYCFNPETTIGIIFGEPCAPYDSERVQAIEALFADTGLHYRSTEYIREEMWSKFRLNVCNNLPQAILGAGVGCYQDSVHMKAISDGLRRELEAIASAKGIDISKAAASSGHGSAVPPSARYSTLQDLDAGRHTEIDMF
;
A
#
# COMPACT_ATOMS: atom_id res chain seq x y z
N MET A 1 -8.30 -20.13 -10.63
CA MET A 1 -8.14 -18.93 -11.50
C MET A 1 -6.66 -18.64 -11.71
N LYS A 2 -6.21 -18.15 -12.90
CA LYS A 2 -4.82 -17.73 -13.12
C LYS A 2 -4.83 -16.29 -13.61
N ILE A 3 -4.13 -15.39 -12.89
CA ILE A 3 -4.03 -13.98 -13.26
C ILE A 3 -2.97 -13.82 -14.37
N LYS A 4 -3.38 -13.24 -15.48
CA LYS A 4 -2.52 -12.95 -16.66
C LYS A 4 -2.42 -11.48 -16.99
N THR A 5 -3.37 -10.68 -16.50
CA THR A 5 -3.41 -9.23 -16.76
C THR A 5 -3.48 -8.47 -15.44
N VAL A 6 -2.50 -7.61 -15.24
CA VAL A 6 -2.37 -6.79 -14.02
C VAL A 6 -2.19 -5.34 -14.40
N ALA A 7 -2.97 -4.46 -13.80
CA ALA A 7 -2.73 -3.02 -13.88
C ALA A 7 -2.37 -2.43 -12.52
N VAL A 8 -1.46 -1.47 -12.53
CA VAL A 8 -1.10 -0.66 -11.36
C VAL A 8 -1.64 0.74 -11.57
N LEU A 9 -2.49 1.20 -10.67
CA LEU A 9 -2.98 2.57 -10.62
C LEU A 9 -2.18 3.35 -9.57
N GLY A 10 -1.21 4.13 -10.05
CA GLY A 10 -0.28 4.87 -9.21
C GLY A 10 1.14 4.27 -9.19
N ALA A 11 2.03 4.79 -10.01
CA ALA A 11 3.45 4.41 -10.04
C ALA A 11 4.30 5.32 -9.11
N GLY A 12 3.86 5.44 -7.84
CA GLY A 12 4.59 6.10 -6.76
C GLY A 12 5.53 5.13 -6.04
N ALA A 13 5.94 5.45 -4.81
CA ALA A 13 6.84 4.63 -4.00
C ALA A 13 6.33 3.18 -3.83
N VAL A 14 5.03 3.02 -3.50
CA VAL A 14 4.40 1.69 -3.36
C VAL A 14 4.24 0.99 -4.71
N GLY A 15 3.70 1.69 -5.71
CA GLY A 15 3.50 1.10 -7.04
C GLY A 15 4.80 0.68 -7.71
N SER A 16 5.90 1.39 -7.44
CA SER A 16 7.22 1.00 -7.93
C SER A 16 7.69 -0.33 -7.38
N TYR A 17 7.41 -0.65 -6.11
CA TYR A 17 7.70 -1.96 -5.55
C TYR A 17 6.96 -3.09 -6.31
N VAL A 18 5.68 -2.88 -6.61
CA VAL A 18 4.86 -3.83 -7.38
C VAL A 18 5.39 -3.99 -8.81
N ILE A 19 5.68 -2.88 -9.50
CA ILE A 19 6.23 -2.89 -10.87
C ILE A 19 7.55 -3.63 -10.90
N TRP A 20 8.45 -3.34 -9.96
CA TRP A 20 9.75 -4.01 -9.82
C TRP A 20 9.62 -5.53 -9.73
N GLY A 21 8.74 -6.02 -8.87
CA GLY A 21 8.54 -7.46 -8.70
C GLY A 21 7.87 -8.10 -9.91
N LEU A 22 6.72 -7.59 -10.34
CA LEU A 22 5.92 -8.19 -11.40
C LEU A 22 6.56 -8.08 -12.79
N SER A 23 7.45 -7.13 -13.03
CA SER A 23 8.20 -7.05 -14.29
C SER A 23 9.09 -8.27 -14.56
N ARG A 24 9.35 -9.11 -13.54
CA ARG A 24 10.06 -10.38 -13.72
C ARG A 24 9.20 -11.49 -14.32
N ARG A 25 7.88 -11.34 -14.27
CA ARG A 25 6.93 -12.32 -14.82
C ARG A 25 6.74 -12.07 -16.31
N LYS A 26 7.15 -13.05 -17.13
CA LYS A 26 6.99 -12.98 -18.60
C LYS A 26 5.68 -13.60 -19.09
N ASP A 27 4.96 -14.27 -18.22
CA ASP A 27 3.70 -14.95 -18.52
C ASP A 27 2.45 -14.12 -18.21
N ILE A 28 2.65 -12.86 -17.80
CA ILE A 28 1.59 -11.88 -17.56
C ILE A 28 1.81 -10.62 -18.42
N ARG A 29 0.71 -9.88 -18.63
CA ARG A 29 0.76 -8.49 -19.10
C ARG A 29 0.65 -7.56 -17.92
N LEU A 30 1.68 -6.74 -17.74
CA LEU A 30 1.73 -5.72 -16.67
C LEU A 30 1.62 -4.32 -17.29
N GLY A 31 0.60 -3.57 -16.90
CA GLY A 31 0.42 -2.19 -17.31
C GLY A 31 0.30 -1.23 -16.14
N VAL A 32 0.51 0.05 -16.41
CA VAL A 32 0.26 1.15 -15.48
C VAL A 32 -0.86 2.00 -16.05
N LEU A 33 -1.90 2.24 -15.25
CA LEU A 33 -2.98 3.14 -15.64
C LEU A 33 -2.52 4.59 -15.55
N ALA A 34 -2.46 5.28 -16.68
CA ALA A 34 -2.11 6.68 -16.71
C ALA A 34 -2.61 7.37 -17.98
N GLU A 35 -2.89 8.67 -17.87
CA GLU A 35 -3.31 9.52 -18.97
C GLU A 35 -2.50 10.82 -19.00
N GLY A 36 -2.56 11.51 -20.14
CA GLY A 36 -1.94 12.82 -20.35
C GLY A 36 -0.44 12.83 -20.04
N LYS A 37 0.04 13.89 -19.39
CA LYS A 37 1.48 14.07 -19.08
C LYS A 37 2.10 12.94 -18.26
N ARG A 38 1.29 12.27 -17.42
CA ARG A 38 1.76 11.14 -16.62
C ARG A 38 2.02 9.92 -17.49
N ALA A 39 1.15 9.64 -18.45
CA ALA A 39 1.35 8.57 -19.43
C ALA A 39 2.62 8.81 -20.25
N GLU A 40 2.81 10.02 -20.77
CA GLU A 40 4.01 10.40 -21.54
C GLU A 40 5.32 10.23 -20.75
N LYS A 41 5.27 10.50 -19.44
CA LYS A 41 6.43 10.26 -18.57
C LYS A 41 6.70 8.76 -18.39
N LEU A 42 5.67 7.97 -18.13
CA LEU A 42 5.80 6.52 -17.88
C LEU A 42 6.25 5.74 -19.13
N LYS A 43 5.85 6.17 -20.31
CA LYS A 43 6.33 5.60 -21.60
C LYS A 43 7.86 5.71 -21.76
N LYS A 44 8.49 6.67 -21.09
CA LYS A 44 9.96 6.82 -21.06
C LYS A 44 10.65 5.88 -20.07
N GLY A 45 9.86 5.09 -19.34
CA GLY A 45 10.31 4.20 -18.29
C GLY A 45 10.20 4.80 -16.89
N CYS A 46 10.29 3.96 -15.90
CA CYS A 46 10.38 4.32 -14.48
C CYS A 46 11.61 3.69 -13.86
N THR A 47 12.42 4.51 -13.19
CA THR A 47 13.63 4.04 -12.50
C THR A 47 13.27 3.54 -11.12
N ILE A 48 13.71 2.32 -10.80
CA ILE A 48 13.46 1.65 -9.52
C ILE A 48 14.74 0.92 -9.13
N ASN A 49 15.32 1.26 -7.96
CA ASN A 49 16.60 0.72 -7.51
C ASN A 49 17.69 0.81 -8.61
N ASP A 50 17.84 1.98 -9.22
CA ASP A 50 18.80 2.29 -10.29
C ASP A 50 18.60 1.55 -11.63
N GLU A 51 17.58 0.72 -11.74
CA GLU A 51 17.20 0.04 -12.98
C GLU A 51 15.98 0.70 -13.63
N VAL A 52 15.93 0.72 -14.96
CA VAL A 52 14.80 1.29 -15.71
C VAL A 52 13.85 0.19 -16.14
N TYR A 53 12.58 0.35 -15.80
CA TYR A 53 11.48 -0.56 -16.12
C TYR A 53 10.53 0.11 -17.11
N TYR A 54 10.02 -0.67 -18.07
CA TYR A 54 9.12 -0.22 -19.14
C TYR A 54 7.79 -0.99 -19.10
N PRO A 55 6.93 -0.77 -18.08
CA PRO A 55 5.60 -1.37 -18.08
C PRO A 55 4.78 -0.82 -19.25
N GLU A 56 3.80 -1.58 -19.73
CA GLU A 56 2.81 -1.02 -20.65
C GLU A 56 2.09 0.16 -19.97
N VAL A 57 1.68 1.15 -20.74
CA VAL A 57 0.89 2.28 -20.22
C VAL A 57 -0.48 2.22 -20.87
N TRP A 58 -1.51 2.04 -20.03
CA TRP A 58 -2.88 1.84 -20.47
C TRP A 58 -3.79 2.98 -20.05
N THR A 59 -4.73 3.32 -20.91
CA THR A 59 -5.93 4.04 -20.55
C THR A 59 -6.91 3.11 -19.80
N PRO A 60 -7.90 3.63 -19.06
CA PRO A 60 -8.93 2.79 -18.45
C PRO A 60 -9.68 1.90 -19.44
N GLN A 61 -9.89 2.40 -20.66
CA GLN A 61 -10.57 1.66 -21.73
C GLN A 61 -9.73 0.45 -22.21
N GLU A 62 -8.41 0.63 -22.38
CA GLU A 62 -7.49 -0.45 -22.77
C GLU A 62 -7.32 -1.51 -21.69
N ALA A 63 -7.50 -1.11 -20.43
CA ALA A 63 -7.40 -1.99 -19.25
C ALA A 63 -8.75 -2.60 -18.84
N LYS A 64 -9.83 -2.42 -19.59
CA LYS A 64 -11.14 -2.92 -19.22
C LYS A 64 -11.17 -4.44 -19.05
N GLY A 65 -11.63 -4.89 -17.88
CA GLY A 65 -11.81 -6.32 -17.57
C GLY A 65 -10.50 -7.04 -17.25
N ILE A 66 -9.45 -6.31 -16.82
CA ILE A 66 -8.23 -6.94 -16.28
C ILE A 66 -8.56 -7.81 -15.07
N GLU A 67 -7.69 -8.79 -14.80
CA GLU A 67 -7.92 -9.75 -13.71
C GLU A 67 -7.51 -9.21 -12.34
N LEU A 68 -6.46 -8.35 -12.28
CA LEU A 68 -6.04 -7.70 -11.03
C LEU A 68 -5.73 -6.21 -11.25
N LEU A 69 -6.42 -5.35 -10.51
CA LEU A 69 -6.09 -3.94 -10.37
C LEU A 69 -5.43 -3.69 -9.01
N ILE A 70 -4.21 -3.16 -9.01
CA ILE A 70 -3.52 -2.75 -7.79
C ILE A 70 -3.56 -1.23 -7.68
N VAL A 71 -4.24 -0.73 -6.66
CA VAL A 71 -4.38 0.70 -6.38
C VAL A 71 -3.33 1.13 -5.36
N SER A 72 -2.43 2.03 -5.76
CA SER A 72 -1.33 2.54 -4.93
C SER A 72 -1.19 4.06 -5.03
N LEU A 73 -2.32 4.73 -4.96
CA LEU A 73 -2.43 6.18 -4.99
C LEU A 73 -2.14 6.79 -3.61
N LYS A 74 -1.86 8.08 -3.58
CA LYS A 74 -2.07 8.86 -2.36
C LYS A 74 -3.56 9.11 -2.13
N TYR A 75 -3.98 9.16 -0.85
CA TYR A 75 -5.40 9.23 -0.47
C TYR A 75 -6.18 10.33 -1.18
N GLY A 76 -5.66 11.54 -1.22
CA GLY A 76 -6.32 12.67 -1.90
C GLY A 76 -6.53 12.49 -3.42
N ALA A 77 -5.89 11.49 -4.04
CA ALA A 77 -6.09 11.19 -5.45
C ALA A 77 -7.17 10.13 -5.71
N LEU A 78 -7.62 9.40 -4.68
CA LEU A 78 -8.58 8.32 -4.82
C LEU A 78 -9.94 8.79 -5.36
N PRO A 79 -10.56 9.89 -4.87
CA PRO A 79 -11.85 10.36 -5.41
C PRO A 79 -11.81 10.62 -6.91
N GLY A 80 -10.72 11.24 -7.40
CA GLY A 80 -10.54 11.52 -8.83
C GLY A 80 -10.23 10.28 -9.68
N ALA A 81 -9.91 9.15 -9.06
CA ALA A 81 -9.58 7.90 -9.73
C ALA A 81 -10.76 6.90 -9.79
N MET A 82 -11.86 7.17 -9.07
CA MET A 82 -12.99 6.25 -8.98
C MET A 82 -13.61 5.91 -10.33
N ASP A 83 -13.73 6.88 -11.22
CA ASP A 83 -14.23 6.65 -12.59
C ASP A 83 -13.32 5.67 -13.36
N SER A 84 -12.01 5.80 -13.23
CA SER A 84 -11.05 4.88 -13.86
C SER A 84 -11.15 3.49 -13.26
N ILE A 85 -11.26 3.37 -11.93
CA ILE A 85 -11.45 2.08 -11.23
C ILE A 85 -12.71 1.39 -11.73
N ARG A 86 -13.83 2.12 -11.83
CA ARG A 86 -15.11 1.59 -12.33
C ARG A 86 -15.00 1.11 -13.79
N GLN A 87 -14.36 1.89 -14.65
CA GLN A 87 -14.21 1.55 -16.07
C GLN A 87 -13.36 0.29 -16.30
N VAL A 88 -12.34 0.11 -15.49
CA VAL A 88 -11.41 -1.04 -15.57
C VAL A 88 -12.03 -2.31 -15.00
N THR A 89 -12.91 -2.18 -14.00
CA THR A 89 -13.52 -3.32 -13.31
C THR A 89 -14.50 -4.04 -14.24
N GLY A 90 -14.22 -5.31 -14.51
CA GLY A 90 -15.11 -6.25 -15.18
C GLY A 90 -15.54 -7.37 -14.21
N GLU A 91 -16.34 -8.31 -14.69
CA GLU A 91 -16.94 -9.37 -13.89
C GLU A 91 -15.92 -10.15 -13.04
N ASN A 92 -14.72 -10.41 -13.59
CA ASN A 92 -13.68 -11.22 -12.95
C ASN A 92 -12.52 -10.37 -12.39
N THR A 93 -12.66 -9.05 -12.35
CA THR A 93 -11.61 -8.17 -11.83
C THR A 93 -11.55 -8.23 -10.31
N THR A 94 -10.37 -8.51 -9.77
CA THR A 94 -10.05 -8.29 -8.34
C THR A 94 -9.33 -6.96 -8.20
N VAL A 95 -9.72 -6.17 -7.20
CA VAL A 95 -9.08 -4.89 -6.86
C VAL A 95 -8.41 -5.02 -5.50
N MET A 96 -7.12 -4.70 -5.46
CA MET A 96 -6.28 -4.69 -4.26
C MET A 96 -5.81 -3.26 -3.98
N SER A 97 -6.17 -2.71 -2.82
CA SER A 97 -5.67 -1.40 -2.39
C SER A 97 -4.41 -1.56 -1.55
N LEU A 98 -3.30 -0.96 -1.99
CA LEU A 98 -2.06 -0.84 -1.23
C LEU A 98 -1.88 0.57 -0.63
N MET A 99 -2.95 1.31 -0.54
CA MET A 99 -2.96 2.65 0.06
C MET A 99 -2.75 2.56 1.57
N ASN A 100 -2.34 3.65 2.17
CA ASN A 100 -2.33 3.76 3.63
C ASN A 100 -3.78 3.93 4.13
N GLY A 101 -4.01 3.78 5.44
CA GLY A 101 -5.34 3.90 6.05
C GLY A 101 -6.07 2.58 6.16
N VAL A 102 -7.38 2.67 6.44
CA VAL A 102 -8.24 1.51 6.70
C VAL A 102 -9.62 1.62 6.04
N ASP A 103 -9.81 2.58 5.16
CA ASP A 103 -11.11 2.89 4.55
C ASP A 103 -11.11 2.85 3.01
N SER A 104 -9.95 2.82 2.35
CA SER A 104 -9.86 2.78 0.89
C SER A 104 -10.60 1.57 0.29
N GLU A 105 -10.52 0.41 0.93
CA GLU A 105 -11.20 -0.80 0.52
C GLU A 105 -12.72 -0.61 0.57
N LYS A 106 -13.21 0.05 1.62
CA LYS A 106 -14.64 0.35 1.73
C LYS A 106 -15.09 1.34 0.66
N LEU A 107 -14.35 2.43 0.46
CA LEU A 107 -14.66 3.44 -0.57
C LEU A 107 -14.70 2.82 -1.96
N ILE A 108 -13.74 1.97 -2.29
CA ILE A 108 -13.71 1.25 -3.56
C ILE A 108 -14.88 0.25 -3.63
N SER A 109 -15.15 -0.51 -2.55
CA SER A 109 -16.25 -1.48 -2.50
C SER A 109 -17.63 -0.83 -2.68
N ASP A 110 -17.82 0.36 -2.12
CA ASP A 110 -19.08 1.10 -2.28
C ASP A 110 -19.32 1.51 -3.75
N GLU A 111 -18.25 1.64 -4.54
CA GLU A 111 -18.29 2.05 -5.94
C GLU A 111 -18.46 0.88 -6.92
N ILE A 112 -17.73 -0.22 -6.70
CA ILE A 112 -17.65 -1.34 -7.67
C ILE A 112 -18.24 -2.64 -7.13
N GLY A 113 -18.64 -2.69 -5.87
CA GLY A 113 -19.11 -3.89 -5.19
C GLY A 113 -18.03 -4.61 -4.39
N ALA A 114 -18.39 -5.06 -3.18
CA ALA A 114 -17.46 -5.69 -2.23
C ALA A 114 -16.87 -7.01 -2.74
N SER A 115 -17.59 -7.72 -3.63
CA SER A 115 -17.10 -8.97 -4.24
C SER A 115 -15.82 -8.77 -5.09
N HIS A 116 -15.58 -7.57 -5.57
CA HIS A 116 -14.38 -7.25 -6.35
C HIS A 116 -13.16 -6.91 -5.49
N VAL A 117 -13.33 -6.55 -4.22
CA VAL A 117 -12.24 -6.01 -3.39
C VAL A 117 -11.66 -7.08 -2.49
N ILE A 118 -10.33 -7.25 -2.54
CA ILE A 118 -9.55 -8.00 -1.56
C ILE A 118 -8.83 -7.01 -0.64
N TYR A 119 -8.84 -7.28 0.65
CA TYR A 119 -8.23 -6.40 1.63
C TYR A 119 -6.71 -6.59 1.66
N SER A 120 -5.98 -5.50 1.84
CA SER A 120 -4.53 -5.59 1.84
C SER A 120 -3.85 -4.46 2.62
N VAL A 121 -2.61 -4.68 2.97
CA VAL A 121 -1.71 -3.69 3.55
C VAL A 121 -0.30 -3.93 3.05
N ILE A 122 0.44 -2.88 2.77
CA ILE A 122 1.86 -2.99 2.40
C ILE A 122 2.75 -2.36 3.47
N LYS A 123 3.86 -3.01 3.77
CA LYS A 123 4.90 -2.53 4.69
C LYS A 123 6.24 -2.50 3.93
N VAL A 124 6.51 -1.40 3.25
CA VAL A 124 7.73 -1.13 2.48
C VAL A 124 8.28 0.25 2.84
N ALA A 125 9.58 0.32 3.10
CA ALA A 125 10.30 1.57 3.29
C ALA A 125 10.85 2.06 1.94
N SER A 126 9.96 2.53 1.08
CA SER A 126 10.32 3.10 -0.23
C SER A 126 10.38 4.61 -0.15
N HIS A 127 11.38 5.21 -0.77
CA HIS A 127 11.56 6.65 -0.84
C HIS A 127 11.82 7.11 -2.26
N LYS A 128 11.49 8.37 -2.51
CA LYS A 128 11.74 9.00 -3.80
C LYS A 128 13.17 9.54 -3.82
N GLU A 129 13.89 9.25 -4.89
CA GLU A 129 15.17 9.86 -5.24
C GLU A 129 15.02 10.81 -6.44
N GLU A 130 16.11 11.45 -6.84
CA GLU A 130 16.10 12.41 -7.94
C GLU A 130 15.51 11.79 -9.22
N ASN A 131 15.94 10.58 -9.56
CA ASN A 131 15.59 9.93 -10.81
C ASN A 131 14.56 8.80 -10.68
N GLY A 132 14.08 8.47 -9.47
CA GLY A 132 13.17 7.33 -9.34
C GLY A 132 12.73 7.04 -7.91
N TYR A 133 12.56 5.76 -7.64
CA TYR A 133 12.20 5.23 -6.32
C TYR A 133 13.19 4.15 -5.90
N CYS A 134 13.55 4.16 -4.63
CA CYS A 134 14.47 3.20 -4.04
C CYS A 134 13.86 2.54 -2.80
N PHE A 135 14.14 1.27 -2.60
CA PHE A 135 13.79 0.50 -1.41
C PHE A 135 14.77 -0.68 -1.27
N ASN A 136 14.90 -1.21 -0.06
CA ASN A 136 15.67 -2.44 0.17
C ASN A 136 14.73 -3.65 0.16
N PRO A 137 14.82 -4.55 -0.84
CA PRO A 137 13.97 -5.75 -0.92
C PRO A 137 14.13 -6.67 0.31
N GLU A 138 15.35 -6.82 0.83
CA GLU A 138 15.65 -7.76 1.93
C GLU A 138 15.02 -7.35 3.25
N THR A 139 14.88 -6.05 3.51
CA THR A 139 14.29 -5.52 4.75
C THR A 139 12.81 -5.19 4.62
N THR A 140 12.24 -5.34 3.42
CA THR A 140 10.83 -5.09 3.14
C THR A 140 9.97 -6.24 3.66
N ILE A 141 8.95 -5.94 4.48
CA ILE A 141 7.96 -6.93 4.91
C ILE A 141 7.05 -7.33 3.74
N GLY A 142 6.71 -6.38 2.89
CA GLY A 142 5.97 -6.61 1.65
C GLY A 142 4.47 -6.44 1.78
N ILE A 143 3.75 -7.21 0.96
CA ILE A 143 2.28 -7.15 0.81
C ILE A 143 1.64 -8.22 1.68
N ILE A 144 0.71 -7.82 2.53
CA ILE A 144 -0.14 -8.71 3.31
C ILE A 144 -1.55 -8.52 2.80
N PHE A 145 -2.25 -9.62 2.50
CA PHE A 145 -3.59 -9.53 1.93
C PHE A 145 -4.46 -10.71 2.38
N GLY A 146 -5.76 -10.59 2.18
CA GLY A 146 -6.71 -11.66 2.52
C GLY A 146 -8.15 -11.26 2.31
N GLU A 147 -9.03 -12.24 2.45
CA GLU A 147 -10.46 -11.99 2.46
C GLU A 147 -10.88 -11.30 3.76
N PRO A 148 -11.79 -10.30 3.69
CA PRO A 148 -12.29 -9.64 4.89
C PRO A 148 -13.20 -10.55 5.76
N CYS A 149 -13.65 -11.67 5.20
CA CYS A 149 -14.46 -12.70 5.85
C CYS A 149 -14.25 -14.06 5.19
N ALA A 150 -14.64 -15.13 5.87
CA ALA A 150 -14.53 -16.50 5.35
C ALA A 150 -15.34 -16.70 4.05
N PRO A 151 -14.88 -17.58 3.15
CA PRO A 151 -13.68 -18.41 3.24
C PRO A 151 -12.39 -17.61 2.98
N TYR A 152 -11.36 -17.81 3.83
CA TYR A 152 -10.12 -17.03 3.77
C TYR A 152 -9.12 -17.53 2.72
N ASP A 153 -9.27 -18.75 2.24
CA ASP A 153 -8.43 -19.41 1.23
C ASP A 153 -9.08 -19.43 -0.16
N SER A 154 -9.77 -18.36 -0.52
CA SER A 154 -10.50 -18.23 -1.77
C SER A 154 -9.63 -18.45 -3.01
N GLU A 155 -10.24 -18.79 -4.16
CA GLU A 155 -9.52 -18.95 -5.43
C GLU A 155 -8.74 -17.69 -5.82
N ARG A 156 -9.22 -16.50 -5.48
CA ARG A 156 -8.51 -15.26 -5.79
C ARG A 156 -7.31 -15.03 -4.86
N VAL A 157 -7.36 -15.45 -3.60
CA VAL A 157 -6.21 -15.45 -2.70
C VAL A 157 -5.12 -16.35 -3.27
N GLN A 158 -5.45 -17.58 -3.61
CA GLN A 158 -4.51 -18.55 -4.22
C GLN A 158 -3.95 -18.04 -5.55
N ALA A 159 -4.76 -17.38 -6.38
CA ALA A 159 -4.33 -16.80 -7.65
C ALA A 159 -3.32 -15.66 -7.47
N ILE A 160 -3.51 -14.81 -6.44
CA ILE A 160 -2.59 -13.72 -6.10
C ILE A 160 -1.28 -14.28 -5.52
N GLU A 161 -1.33 -15.29 -4.65
CA GLU A 161 -0.12 -15.98 -4.17
C GLU A 161 0.69 -16.55 -5.34
N ALA A 162 0.03 -17.26 -6.25
CA ALA A 162 0.68 -17.81 -7.46
C ALA A 162 1.24 -16.69 -8.38
N LEU A 163 0.59 -15.52 -8.44
CA LEU A 163 1.09 -14.37 -9.17
C LEU A 163 2.37 -13.81 -8.56
N PHE A 164 2.43 -13.67 -7.24
CA PHE A 164 3.56 -13.07 -6.54
C PHE A 164 4.74 -14.03 -6.34
N ALA A 165 4.51 -15.34 -6.49
CA ALA A 165 5.56 -16.34 -6.40
C ALA A 165 6.70 -16.07 -7.40
N ASP A 166 7.94 -16.27 -6.96
CA ASP A 166 9.17 -16.13 -7.76
C ASP A 166 9.41 -14.73 -8.37
N THR A 167 8.73 -13.69 -7.84
CA THR A 167 8.89 -12.31 -8.32
C THR A 167 9.90 -11.49 -7.53
N GLY A 168 10.34 -11.97 -6.38
CA GLY A 168 11.10 -11.20 -5.41
C GLY A 168 10.25 -10.28 -4.54
N LEU A 169 8.94 -10.17 -4.77
CA LEU A 169 8.02 -9.54 -3.83
C LEU A 169 7.91 -10.38 -2.56
N HIS A 170 8.05 -9.75 -1.42
CA HIS A 170 7.65 -10.38 -0.17
C HIS A 170 6.13 -10.22 -0.02
N TYR A 171 5.48 -11.31 0.31
CA TYR A 171 4.01 -11.33 0.47
C TYR A 171 3.58 -12.45 1.42
N ARG A 172 2.40 -12.31 1.98
CA ARG A 172 1.68 -13.40 2.64
C ARG A 172 0.18 -13.15 2.64
N SER A 173 -0.60 -14.20 2.60
CA SER A 173 -2.04 -14.15 2.88
C SER A 173 -2.32 -14.33 4.38
N THR A 174 -3.47 -13.88 4.85
CA THR A 174 -3.89 -14.03 6.24
C THR A 174 -5.40 -13.91 6.41
N GLU A 175 -5.96 -14.67 7.35
CA GLU A 175 -7.34 -14.49 7.82
C GLU A 175 -7.53 -13.25 8.71
N TYR A 176 -6.42 -12.67 9.21
CA TYR A 176 -6.41 -11.49 10.09
C TYR A 176 -6.05 -10.21 9.34
N ILE A 177 -6.47 -10.08 8.09
CA ILE A 177 -6.08 -8.93 7.27
C ILE A 177 -6.59 -7.59 7.83
N ARG A 178 -7.78 -7.56 8.43
CA ARG A 178 -8.31 -6.36 9.06
C ARG A 178 -7.44 -5.92 10.25
N GLU A 179 -7.01 -6.86 11.05
CA GLU A 179 -6.11 -6.65 12.20
C GLU A 179 -4.74 -6.14 11.73
N GLU A 180 -4.20 -6.68 10.64
CA GLU A 180 -2.94 -6.22 10.03
C GLU A 180 -3.02 -4.78 9.53
N MET A 181 -4.12 -4.41 8.87
CA MET A 181 -4.38 -3.05 8.43
C MET A 181 -4.45 -2.10 9.63
N TRP A 182 -5.21 -2.44 10.67
CA TRP A 182 -5.33 -1.64 11.89
C TRP A 182 -4.03 -1.57 12.70
N SER A 183 -3.22 -2.63 12.69
CA SER A 183 -1.89 -2.61 13.29
C SER A 183 -0.95 -1.59 12.60
N LYS A 184 -0.99 -1.52 11.26
CA LYS A 184 -0.24 -0.49 10.53
C LYS A 184 -0.85 0.90 10.73
N PHE A 185 -2.17 1.02 10.73
CA PHE A 185 -2.86 2.29 10.99
C PHE A 185 -2.51 2.85 12.37
N ARG A 186 -2.40 1.98 13.39
CA ARG A 186 -1.90 2.36 14.73
C ARG A 186 -0.50 3.00 14.66
N LEU A 187 0.41 2.45 13.85
CA LEU A 187 1.73 3.07 13.64
C LEU A 187 1.58 4.48 13.03
N ASN A 188 0.72 4.62 12.03
CA ASN A 188 0.52 5.90 11.35
C ASN A 188 -0.05 6.96 12.31
N VAL A 189 -1.08 6.64 13.06
CA VAL A 189 -1.71 7.59 14.00
C VAL A 189 -0.82 7.87 15.22
N CYS A 190 -0.31 6.82 15.88
CA CYS A 190 0.36 6.97 17.17
C CYS A 190 1.83 7.39 17.08
N ASN A 191 2.45 7.21 15.91
CA ASN A 191 3.86 7.53 15.72
C ASN A 191 4.07 8.58 14.61
N ASN A 192 3.48 8.41 13.41
CA ASN A 192 3.77 9.36 12.32
C ASN A 192 3.21 10.75 12.60
N LEU A 193 1.98 10.85 13.12
CA LEU A 193 1.36 12.17 13.37
C LEU A 193 2.08 12.98 14.47
N PRO A 194 2.34 12.44 15.67
CA PRO A 194 3.08 13.21 16.68
C PRO A 194 4.48 13.62 16.22
N GLN A 195 5.18 12.74 15.50
CA GLN A 195 6.47 13.07 14.92
C GLN A 195 6.37 14.23 13.92
N ALA A 196 5.34 14.21 13.07
CA ALA A 196 5.12 15.26 12.07
C ALA A 196 4.82 16.62 12.72
N ILE A 197 4.05 16.64 13.82
CA ILE A 197 3.74 17.87 14.57
C ILE A 197 5.01 18.48 15.17
N LEU A 198 5.92 17.65 15.70
CA LEU A 198 7.15 18.14 16.34
C LEU A 198 8.29 18.39 15.36
N GLY A 199 8.23 17.87 14.14
CA GLY A 199 9.35 17.92 13.20
C GLY A 199 10.59 17.14 13.65
N ALA A 200 10.42 16.17 14.58
CA ALA A 200 11.53 15.45 15.22
C ALA A 200 11.71 14.04 14.65
N GLY A 201 12.92 13.48 14.75
CA GLY A 201 13.20 12.10 14.40
C GLY A 201 12.57 11.09 15.38
N VAL A 202 12.64 9.80 15.03
CA VAL A 202 12.06 8.68 15.83
C VAL A 202 12.57 8.65 17.27
N GLY A 203 13.80 9.12 17.52
CA GLY A 203 14.38 9.21 18.87
C GLY A 203 13.53 10.00 19.87
N CYS A 204 12.68 10.93 19.39
CA CYS A 204 11.83 11.74 20.26
C CYS A 204 10.93 10.90 21.19
N TYR A 205 10.59 9.67 20.84
CA TYR A 205 9.80 8.76 21.68
C TYR A 205 10.59 8.16 22.83
N GLN A 206 11.91 8.15 22.74
CA GLN A 206 12.82 7.69 23.79
C GLN A 206 13.29 8.87 24.67
N ASP A 207 13.52 10.02 24.01
CA ASP A 207 14.13 11.19 24.66
C ASP A 207 13.13 12.06 25.42
N SER A 208 11.82 11.94 25.13
CA SER A 208 10.78 12.77 25.73
C SER A 208 9.66 11.95 26.37
N VAL A 209 9.52 12.07 27.69
CA VAL A 209 8.41 11.46 28.44
C VAL A 209 7.05 11.97 27.98
N HIS A 210 6.97 13.22 27.56
CA HIS A 210 5.74 13.82 27.04
C HIS A 210 5.36 13.23 25.69
N MET A 211 6.35 13.05 24.80
CA MET A 211 6.12 12.45 23.50
C MET A 211 5.67 11.00 23.61
N LYS A 212 6.30 10.24 24.52
CA LYS A 212 5.87 8.89 24.85
C LYS A 212 4.44 8.88 25.39
N ALA A 213 4.08 9.79 26.29
CA ALA A 213 2.74 9.87 26.86
C ALA A 213 1.66 10.19 25.79
N ILE A 214 1.96 11.07 24.82
CA ILE A 214 1.08 11.37 23.69
C ILE A 214 0.87 10.10 22.84
N SER A 215 1.94 9.44 22.44
CA SER A 215 1.86 8.21 21.64
C SER A 215 1.09 7.10 22.34
N ASP A 216 1.34 6.90 23.66
CA ASP A 216 0.63 5.91 24.47
C ASP A 216 -0.85 6.27 24.66
N GLY A 217 -1.19 7.56 24.73
CA GLY A 217 -2.57 8.07 24.77
C GLY A 217 -3.32 7.72 23.49
N LEU A 218 -2.78 8.13 22.35
CA LEU A 218 -3.33 7.83 21.04
C LEU A 218 -3.49 6.32 20.79
N ARG A 219 -2.54 5.53 21.27
CA ARG A 219 -2.59 4.06 21.16
C ARG A 219 -3.80 3.49 21.90
N ARG A 220 -4.03 3.91 23.15
CA ARG A 220 -5.19 3.46 23.93
C ARG A 220 -6.52 3.84 23.26
N GLU A 221 -6.62 5.06 22.76
CA GLU A 221 -7.83 5.53 22.05
C GLU A 221 -8.08 4.72 20.78
N LEU A 222 -7.06 4.52 19.96
CA LEU A 222 -7.19 3.77 18.72
C LEU A 222 -7.51 2.29 18.97
N GLU A 223 -6.91 1.67 19.98
CA GLU A 223 -7.21 0.28 20.37
C GLU A 223 -8.64 0.14 20.89
N ALA A 224 -9.15 1.14 21.60
CA ALA A 224 -10.56 1.18 22.02
C ALA A 224 -11.51 1.29 20.81
N ILE A 225 -11.19 2.13 19.84
CA ILE A 225 -11.97 2.27 18.59
C ILE A 225 -11.95 0.94 17.78
N ALA A 226 -10.77 0.32 17.63
CA ALA A 226 -10.64 -0.96 16.94
C ALA A 226 -11.49 -2.05 17.62
N SER A 227 -11.41 -2.16 18.94
CA SER A 227 -12.19 -3.10 19.74
C SER A 227 -13.70 -2.87 19.58
N ALA A 228 -14.16 -1.61 19.58
CA ALA A 228 -15.56 -1.27 19.35
C ALA A 228 -16.06 -1.65 17.95
N LYS A 229 -15.13 -1.76 16.97
CA LYS A 229 -15.39 -2.26 15.59
C LYS A 229 -15.21 -3.78 15.47
N GLY A 230 -14.97 -4.51 16.57
CA GLY A 230 -14.75 -5.95 16.57
C GLY A 230 -13.39 -6.36 15.98
N ILE A 231 -12.40 -5.49 16.05
CA ILE A 231 -11.04 -5.72 15.53
C ILE A 231 -10.08 -5.88 16.71
N ASP A 232 -9.48 -7.05 16.81
CA ASP A 232 -8.47 -7.38 17.81
C ASP A 232 -7.07 -7.24 17.22
N ILE A 233 -6.47 -6.06 17.36
CA ILE A 233 -5.15 -5.74 16.78
C ILE A 233 -4.04 -6.71 17.28
N SER A 234 -4.23 -7.39 18.43
CA SER A 234 -3.26 -8.36 18.96
C SER A 234 -3.10 -9.59 18.07
N LYS A 235 -4.07 -9.89 17.23
CA LYS A 235 -4.03 -10.98 16.24
C LYS A 235 -3.20 -10.68 15.01
N ALA A 236 -2.87 -9.40 14.78
CA ALA A 236 -1.89 -9.07 13.74
C ALA A 236 -0.54 -9.72 14.08
N ALA A 237 0.09 -10.32 13.07
CA ALA A 237 1.42 -10.91 13.29
C ALA A 237 2.37 -9.84 13.84
N ALA A 238 3.11 -10.19 14.87
CA ALA A 238 4.20 -9.33 15.34
C ALA A 238 5.05 -8.96 14.13
N SER A 239 5.30 -7.67 13.93
CA SER A 239 6.22 -7.22 12.90
C SER A 239 7.62 -7.70 13.31
N SER A 240 7.89 -8.97 13.05
CA SER A 240 9.23 -9.56 13.13
C SER A 240 10.04 -8.99 11.96
N GLY A 241 10.21 -7.67 11.99
CA GLY A 241 11.16 -7.04 11.12
C GLY A 241 12.56 -7.57 11.51
N HIS A 242 13.25 -8.15 10.57
CA HIS A 242 14.71 -8.21 10.57
C HIS A 242 15.21 -6.76 10.42
N GLY A 243 14.66 -5.86 11.25
CA GLY A 243 14.96 -4.46 11.21
C GLY A 243 16.28 -4.20 11.92
N SER A 244 17.28 -3.78 11.16
CA SER A 244 18.29 -2.88 11.72
C SER A 244 17.58 -1.83 12.54
N ALA A 245 18.08 -1.51 13.74
CA ALA A 245 17.51 -0.51 14.62
C ALA A 245 17.24 0.77 13.82
N VAL A 246 16.00 1.23 13.82
CA VAL A 246 15.63 2.46 13.11
C VAL A 246 16.44 3.59 13.72
N PRO A 247 17.25 4.33 12.94
CA PRO A 247 18.09 5.37 13.50
C PRO A 247 17.25 6.46 14.15
N PRO A 248 17.68 7.04 15.29
CA PRO A 248 16.91 8.08 16.01
C PRO A 248 16.52 9.29 15.14
N SER A 249 17.29 9.58 14.11
CA SER A 249 17.03 10.65 13.15
C SER A 249 16.00 10.30 12.08
N ALA A 250 15.57 9.03 11.99
CA ALA A 250 14.63 8.59 10.95
C ALA A 250 13.30 9.35 11.05
N ARG A 251 12.73 9.61 9.88
CA ARG A 251 11.48 10.34 9.71
C ARG A 251 10.45 9.46 9.02
N TYR A 252 9.27 9.38 9.57
CA TYR A 252 8.16 8.68 8.95
C TYR A 252 7.56 9.46 7.77
N SER A 253 6.75 8.80 6.96
CA SER A 253 6.24 9.31 5.68
C SER A 253 5.56 10.68 5.78
N THR A 254 4.75 10.92 6.81
CA THR A 254 4.05 12.21 7.00
C THR A 254 5.04 13.36 7.19
N LEU A 255 6.07 13.17 8.03
CA LEU A 255 7.10 14.18 8.23
C LEU A 255 7.98 14.35 6.98
N GLN A 256 8.28 13.27 6.26
CA GLN A 256 8.98 13.35 4.97
C GLN A 256 8.21 14.16 3.92
N ASP A 257 6.88 14.07 3.91
CA ASP A 257 6.05 14.90 3.03
C ASP A 257 6.10 16.37 3.42
N LEU A 258 6.03 16.69 4.72
CA LEU A 258 6.16 18.07 5.22
C LEU A 258 7.54 18.67 4.88
N ASP A 259 8.61 17.96 5.15
CA ASP A 259 9.99 18.41 4.85
C ASP A 259 10.19 18.70 3.36
N ALA A 260 9.51 17.95 2.52
CA ALA A 260 9.58 18.12 1.07
C ALA A 260 8.53 19.10 0.50
N GLY A 261 7.76 19.79 1.36
CA GLY A 261 6.70 20.70 0.95
C GLY A 261 5.57 20.01 0.16
N ARG A 262 5.37 18.71 0.38
CA ARG A 262 4.29 17.95 -0.28
C ARG A 262 3.04 17.91 0.57
N HIS A 263 1.89 17.72 -0.08
CA HIS A 263 0.63 17.43 0.62
C HIS A 263 0.74 16.10 1.37
N THR A 264 0.42 16.12 2.65
CA THR A 264 0.40 14.93 3.50
C THR A 264 -0.88 14.12 3.26
N GLU A 265 -0.96 12.94 3.86
CA GLU A 265 -2.16 12.09 3.82
C GLU A 265 -2.97 12.18 5.13
N ILE A 266 -2.94 13.34 5.80
CA ILE A 266 -3.58 13.53 7.12
C ILE A 266 -5.11 13.29 7.06
N ASP A 267 -5.75 13.55 5.91
CA ASP A 267 -7.19 13.35 5.72
C ASP A 267 -7.61 11.87 5.77
N MET A 268 -6.63 10.98 5.80
CA MET A 268 -6.83 9.53 5.84
C MET A 268 -6.73 8.96 7.28
N PHE A 269 -6.28 9.75 8.24
CA PHE A 269 -6.03 9.29 9.61
C PHE A 269 -7.18 9.57 10.59
#